data_faab5a44c044760f9a02da3440a3a336
#
_entry.id   faab5a44c044760f9a02da3440a3a336
#
_cell.length_a   1.000
_cell.length_b   1.000
_cell.length_c   1.000
_cell.angle_alpha   90.00
_cell.angle_beta   90.00
_cell.angle_gamma   90.00
#
_symmetry.space_group_name_H-M   'P 1'
#
loop_
_entity.id
_entity.type
_entity.pdbx_description
1 polymer ?
#
loop_
_entity_poly.entity_id
_entity_poly.type
_entity_poly.pdbx_seq_one_letter_code
_entity_poly.pdbx_strand_id
1 'polypeptide(L)'
;EQRPAPGGEGANNLSGVAKIKVIGVGGAGNNAVNRLIESGLKSAEYIVVNTDNQALARSKATNRIQIGVKLTKGLGAGADPAMGKAAAEENKDAIQNTLKDTDLLFITAGMGGGTGTGAAPVIAKIARDMKILTVAVVTLPFTFEAKKRMDNAVAGVEDLRKSVDSIVLIPNDTSFPDALKVADEVLRQGIRGIAELIVNPSLINLDFADIRTTLKGRGLAHMGIGVAKGEKRISDAVRCAVCS
;
A
#
# COMPACT_ATOMS: atom_id res chain seq x y z
N GLU A 1 -33.79 8.45 -51.90
CA GLU A 1 -33.11 7.37 -51.15
C GLU A 1 -31.88 7.93 -50.42
N GLN A 2 -32.07 8.29 -49.15
CA GLN A 2 -30.99 8.71 -48.24
C GLN A 2 -30.61 7.51 -47.39
N ARG A 3 -29.35 7.06 -47.46
CA ARG A 3 -28.79 6.08 -46.56
C ARG A 3 -28.56 6.71 -45.19
N PRO A 4 -28.93 6.06 -44.10
CA PRO A 4 -28.57 6.53 -42.77
C PRO A 4 -27.08 6.22 -42.49
N ALA A 5 -26.38 7.19 -41.88
CA ALA A 5 -25.02 7.04 -41.41
C ALA A 5 -24.95 6.06 -40.23
N PRO A 6 -23.89 5.21 -40.11
CA PRO A 6 -23.72 4.37 -38.97
C PRO A 6 -23.24 5.19 -37.77
N GLY A 7 -24.10 5.30 -36.76
CA GLY A 7 -23.70 5.80 -35.43
C GLY A 7 -22.76 4.80 -34.79
N GLY A 8 -21.48 5.10 -34.74
CA GLY A 8 -20.48 4.39 -34.01
C GLY A 8 -20.33 4.94 -32.61
N GLU A 9 -21.07 4.46 -31.64
CA GLU A 9 -20.71 4.59 -30.24
C GLU A 9 -19.54 3.65 -29.97
N GLY A 10 -18.34 4.15 -30.22
CA GLY A 10 -17.11 3.54 -29.76
C GLY A 10 -16.92 3.82 -28.28
N ALA A 11 -17.57 3.05 -27.40
CA ALA A 11 -17.11 2.92 -26.04
C ALA A 11 -15.69 2.32 -26.11
N ASN A 12 -14.68 3.19 -25.95
CA ASN A 12 -13.30 2.78 -25.72
C ASN A 12 -13.22 2.02 -24.39
N ASN A 13 -13.55 0.75 -24.42
CA ASN A 13 -13.12 -0.20 -23.42
C ASN A 13 -11.61 -0.37 -23.58
N LEU A 14 -10.84 0.46 -22.90
CA LEU A 14 -9.42 0.23 -22.60
C LEU A 14 -9.33 -0.92 -21.60
N SER A 15 -9.71 -2.12 -22.02
CA SER A 15 -9.53 -3.37 -21.30
C SER A 15 -8.05 -3.79 -21.39
N GLY A 16 -7.18 -3.15 -20.59
CA GLY A 16 -5.75 -3.46 -20.61
C GLY A 16 -4.95 -2.75 -19.51
N VAL A 17 -5.53 -1.76 -18.84
CA VAL A 17 -4.83 -1.06 -17.76
C VAL A 17 -5.10 -1.75 -16.43
N ALA A 18 -4.06 -2.29 -15.77
CA ALA A 18 -4.19 -2.94 -14.48
C ALA A 18 -4.77 -1.98 -13.43
N LYS A 19 -5.79 -2.43 -12.70
CA LYS A 19 -6.44 -1.65 -11.64
C LYS A 19 -5.63 -1.73 -10.36
N ILE A 20 -5.03 -0.61 -9.98
CA ILE A 20 -4.18 -0.48 -8.81
C ILE A 20 -4.97 0.17 -7.67
N LYS A 21 -4.95 -0.45 -6.50
CA LYS A 21 -5.49 0.14 -5.28
C LYS A 21 -4.41 0.25 -4.21
N VAL A 22 -4.49 1.33 -3.43
CA VAL A 22 -3.62 1.58 -2.28
C VAL A 22 -4.49 1.66 -1.04
N ILE A 23 -4.25 0.79 -0.08
CA ILE A 23 -5.00 0.76 1.17
C ILE A 23 -4.10 1.14 2.35
N GLY A 24 -4.45 2.23 3.01
CA GLY A 24 -3.78 2.69 4.22
C GLY A 24 -4.48 2.18 5.47
N VAL A 25 -3.76 1.44 6.32
CA VAL A 25 -4.31 0.78 7.50
C VAL A 25 -3.80 1.42 8.78
N GLY A 26 -4.73 1.86 9.63
CA GLY A 26 -4.44 2.56 10.88
C GLY A 26 -3.93 3.99 10.67
N GLY A 27 -3.54 4.68 11.75
CA GLY A 27 -3.18 6.09 11.70
C GLY A 27 -2.01 6.39 10.75
N ALA A 28 -0.91 5.66 10.85
CA ALA A 28 0.26 5.87 9.99
C ALA A 28 -0.05 5.58 8.53
N GLY A 29 -0.76 4.47 8.23
CA GLY A 29 -1.18 4.14 6.88
C GLY A 29 -2.12 5.20 6.28
N ASN A 30 -3.07 5.71 7.06
CA ASN A 30 -3.97 6.78 6.62
C ASN A 30 -3.18 8.07 6.29
N ASN A 31 -2.19 8.43 7.11
CA ASN A 31 -1.34 9.59 6.87
C ASN A 31 -0.50 9.42 5.59
N ALA A 32 0.06 8.23 5.36
CA ALA A 32 0.80 7.91 4.15
C ALA A 32 -0.09 8.07 2.91
N VAL A 33 -1.31 7.53 2.92
CA VAL A 33 -2.29 7.69 1.83
C VAL A 33 -2.64 9.17 1.61
N ASN A 34 -2.86 9.95 2.67
CA ASN A 34 -3.13 11.38 2.52
C ASN A 34 -2.01 12.11 1.78
N ARG A 35 -0.75 11.81 2.11
CA ARG A 35 0.42 12.40 1.44
C ARG A 35 0.56 11.94 -0.01
N LEU A 36 0.22 10.68 -0.32
CA LEU A 36 0.18 10.19 -1.71
C LEU A 36 -0.86 10.97 -2.54
N ILE A 37 -2.04 11.20 -1.98
CA ILE A 37 -3.08 12.01 -2.64
C ILE A 37 -2.59 13.45 -2.86
N GLU A 38 -1.94 14.06 -1.85
CA GLU A 38 -1.37 15.41 -1.94
C GLU A 38 -0.26 15.53 -2.99
N SER A 39 0.50 14.47 -3.21
CA SER A 39 1.53 14.42 -4.24
C SER A 39 0.97 14.36 -5.67
N GLY A 40 -0.35 14.25 -5.82
CA GLY A 40 -1.04 14.27 -7.11
C GLY A 40 -0.91 12.96 -7.91
N LEU A 41 -0.52 11.86 -7.29
CA LEU A 41 -0.45 10.56 -7.95
C LEU A 41 -1.88 10.04 -8.23
N LYS A 42 -2.26 10.03 -9.51
CA LYS A 42 -3.63 9.68 -9.96
C LYS A 42 -3.75 8.24 -10.47
N SER A 43 -2.66 7.49 -10.48
CA SER A 43 -2.58 6.16 -11.09
C SER A 43 -3.18 5.04 -10.23
N ALA A 44 -3.75 5.34 -9.07
CA ALA A 44 -4.31 4.36 -8.16
C ALA A 44 -5.56 4.88 -7.45
N GLU A 45 -6.41 3.95 -7.04
CA GLU A 45 -7.53 4.23 -6.14
C GLU A 45 -7.04 4.16 -4.68
N TYR A 46 -7.41 5.17 -3.88
CA TYR A 46 -6.96 5.30 -2.50
C TYR A 46 -8.07 4.96 -1.51
N ILE A 47 -7.74 4.04 -0.60
CA ILE A 47 -8.64 3.54 0.43
C ILE A 47 -7.96 3.73 1.77
N VAL A 48 -8.72 4.12 2.80
CA VAL A 48 -8.23 4.15 4.18
C VAL A 48 -9.10 3.31 5.08
N VAL A 49 -8.45 2.57 5.97
CA VAL A 49 -9.09 1.68 6.94
C VAL A 49 -8.62 2.02 8.34
N ASN A 50 -9.54 2.25 9.25
CA ASN A 50 -9.18 2.53 10.65
C ASN A 50 -10.31 2.10 11.61
N THR A 51 -9.93 1.87 12.86
CA THR A 51 -10.86 1.74 14.00
C THR A 51 -11.21 3.09 14.62
N ASP A 52 -10.39 4.13 14.36
CA ASP A 52 -10.60 5.50 14.84
C ASP A 52 -11.37 6.33 13.82
N ASN A 53 -12.59 6.72 14.20
CA ASN A 53 -13.47 7.51 13.35
C ASN A 53 -12.97 8.94 13.12
N GLN A 54 -12.28 9.54 14.09
CA GLN A 54 -11.72 10.88 13.94
C GLN A 54 -10.58 10.89 12.92
N ALA A 55 -9.73 9.85 12.94
CA ALA A 55 -8.67 9.69 11.94
C ALA A 55 -9.24 9.51 10.53
N LEU A 56 -10.32 8.74 10.37
CA LEU A 56 -11.02 8.58 9.09
C LEU A 56 -11.65 9.89 8.61
N ALA A 57 -12.27 10.68 9.49
CA ALA A 57 -12.88 11.97 9.13
C ALA A 57 -11.86 12.98 8.58
N ARG A 58 -10.60 12.92 9.03
CA ARG A 58 -9.51 13.77 8.58
C ARG A 58 -8.85 13.29 7.29
N SER A 59 -9.18 12.09 6.82
CA SER A 59 -8.57 11.54 5.62
C SER A 59 -9.04 12.24 4.35
N LYS A 60 -8.13 12.40 3.40
CA LYS A 60 -8.39 12.92 2.04
C LYS A 60 -8.86 11.85 1.06
N ALA A 61 -8.78 10.57 1.44
CA ALA A 61 -9.26 9.48 0.61
C ALA A 61 -10.78 9.54 0.46
N THR A 62 -11.26 9.24 -0.74
CA THR A 62 -12.70 9.14 -1.03
C THR A 62 -13.31 7.88 -0.40
N ASN A 63 -12.56 6.77 -0.43
CA ASN A 63 -12.99 5.50 0.12
C ASN A 63 -12.45 5.33 1.55
N ARG A 64 -13.36 5.34 2.53
CA ARG A 64 -13.04 5.24 3.95
C ARG A 64 -13.81 4.09 4.56
N ILE A 65 -13.12 3.17 5.20
CA ILE A 65 -13.72 2.00 5.86
C ILE A 65 -13.45 2.08 7.35
N GLN A 66 -14.48 2.29 8.13
CA GLN A 66 -14.40 2.11 9.58
C GLN A 66 -14.54 0.63 9.90
N ILE A 67 -13.60 0.07 10.65
CA ILE A 67 -13.62 -1.31 11.10
C ILE A 67 -13.81 -1.41 12.61
N GLY A 68 -14.40 -2.50 13.08
CA GLY A 68 -14.54 -2.80 14.50
C GLY A 68 -15.44 -1.82 15.25
N VAL A 69 -16.50 -1.33 14.62
CA VAL A 69 -17.43 -0.36 15.25
C VAL A 69 -18.02 -0.89 16.53
N LYS A 70 -18.39 -2.16 16.57
CA LYS A 70 -18.96 -2.81 17.78
C LYS A 70 -17.90 -2.98 18.87
N LEU A 71 -16.67 -3.27 18.49
CA LEU A 71 -15.56 -3.55 19.41
C LEU A 71 -14.95 -2.28 19.99
N THR A 72 -14.72 -1.26 19.15
CA THR A 72 -13.94 -0.07 19.54
C THR A 72 -14.79 1.19 19.75
N LYS A 73 -16.05 1.17 19.35
CA LYS A 73 -16.96 2.33 19.37
C LYS A 73 -16.36 3.57 18.66
N GLY A 74 -15.45 3.35 17.70
CA GLY A 74 -14.78 4.42 16.98
C GLY A 74 -13.61 5.09 17.70
N LEU A 75 -13.18 4.56 18.85
CA LEU A 75 -12.11 5.16 19.69
C LEU A 75 -10.70 4.60 19.38
N GLY A 76 -10.58 3.73 18.38
CA GLY A 76 -9.30 3.11 18.06
C GLY A 76 -9.06 1.77 18.76
N ALA A 77 -7.96 1.10 18.42
CA ALA A 77 -7.62 -0.23 18.93
C ALA A 77 -6.73 -0.22 20.19
N GLY A 78 -6.45 0.95 20.79
CA GLY A 78 -5.71 1.08 22.05
C GLY A 78 -4.29 0.47 22.03
N ALA A 79 -3.58 0.50 20.89
CA ALA A 79 -2.27 -0.14 20.69
C ALA A 79 -2.28 -1.67 20.87
N ASP A 80 -3.44 -2.31 20.81
CA ASP A 80 -3.62 -3.77 20.89
C ASP A 80 -3.82 -4.36 19.48
N PRO A 81 -2.85 -5.13 18.94
CA PRO A 81 -2.99 -5.80 17.65
C PRO A 81 -4.13 -6.82 17.59
N ALA A 82 -4.46 -7.49 18.70
CA ALA A 82 -5.56 -8.44 18.74
C ALA A 82 -6.91 -7.74 18.50
N MET A 83 -7.09 -6.54 19.07
CA MET A 83 -8.25 -5.69 18.81
C MET A 83 -8.32 -5.26 17.34
N GLY A 84 -7.18 -4.85 16.76
CA GLY A 84 -7.08 -4.47 15.35
C GLY A 84 -7.44 -5.62 14.40
N LYS A 85 -6.99 -6.84 14.72
CA LYS A 85 -7.32 -8.07 13.99
C LYS A 85 -8.81 -8.37 14.05
N ALA A 86 -9.38 -8.42 15.26
CA ALA A 86 -10.81 -8.68 15.46
C ALA A 86 -11.68 -7.64 14.75
N ALA A 87 -11.28 -6.36 14.76
CA ALA A 87 -11.97 -5.28 14.06
C ALA A 87 -12.00 -5.49 12.53
N ALA A 88 -10.90 -5.95 11.94
CA ALA A 88 -10.85 -6.26 10.51
C ALA A 88 -11.69 -7.51 10.17
N GLU A 89 -11.70 -8.52 11.02
CA GLU A 89 -12.51 -9.72 10.86
C GLU A 89 -14.02 -9.40 10.95
N GLU A 90 -14.43 -8.49 11.83
CA GLU A 90 -15.82 -8.00 11.94
C GLU A 90 -16.32 -7.39 10.61
N ASN A 91 -15.43 -6.72 9.88
CA ASN A 91 -15.77 -6.00 8.65
C ASN A 91 -15.24 -6.65 7.37
N LYS A 92 -14.98 -7.96 7.40
CA LYS A 92 -14.40 -8.71 6.28
C LYS A 92 -15.13 -8.48 4.96
N ASP A 93 -16.47 -8.53 4.96
CA ASP A 93 -17.28 -8.39 3.75
C ASP A 93 -17.15 -6.98 3.14
N ALA A 94 -17.12 -5.94 3.97
CA ALA A 94 -16.92 -4.57 3.50
C ALA A 94 -15.54 -4.39 2.84
N ILE A 95 -14.49 -4.96 3.46
CA ILE A 95 -13.13 -4.96 2.91
C ILE A 95 -13.11 -5.73 1.59
N GLN A 96 -13.66 -6.94 1.55
CA GLN A 96 -13.70 -7.76 0.36
C GLN A 96 -14.44 -7.08 -0.80
N ASN A 97 -15.58 -6.44 -0.54
CA ASN A 97 -16.33 -5.70 -1.55
C ASN A 97 -15.51 -4.52 -2.12
N THR A 98 -14.76 -3.82 -1.28
CA THR A 98 -13.91 -2.70 -1.71
C THR A 98 -12.72 -3.16 -2.55
N LEU A 99 -12.24 -4.39 -2.33
CA LEU A 99 -11.13 -4.96 -3.09
C LEU A 99 -11.54 -5.64 -4.41
N LYS A 100 -12.83 -5.67 -4.76
CA LYS A 100 -13.28 -6.19 -6.06
C LYS A 100 -12.63 -5.42 -7.20
N ASP A 101 -12.42 -6.12 -8.31
CA ASP A 101 -11.83 -5.55 -9.54
C ASP A 101 -10.45 -4.91 -9.31
N THR A 102 -9.61 -5.53 -8.48
CA THR A 102 -8.26 -5.08 -8.20
C THR A 102 -7.26 -6.09 -8.75
N ASP A 103 -6.30 -5.63 -9.54
CA ASP A 103 -5.21 -6.45 -10.06
C ASP A 103 -3.98 -6.40 -9.16
N LEU A 104 -3.67 -5.20 -8.62
CA LEU A 104 -2.55 -4.94 -7.73
C LEU A 104 -3.01 -4.14 -6.51
N LEU A 105 -2.74 -4.66 -5.34
CA LEU A 105 -3.01 -4.01 -4.05
C LEU A 105 -1.71 -3.64 -3.34
N PHE A 106 -1.55 -2.36 -3.03
CA PHE A 106 -0.56 -1.90 -2.06
C PHE A 106 -1.20 -1.77 -0.69
N ILE A 107 -0.60 -2.40 0.32
CA ILE A 107 -0.99 -2.22 1.72
C ILE A 107 0.07 -1.38 2.41
N THR A 108 -0.31 -0.25 2.98
CA THR A 108 0.60 0.56 3.79
C THR A 108 0.11 0.66 5.23
N ALA A 109 1.02 0.43 6.17
CA ALA A 109 0.72 0.47 7.60
C ALA A 109 1.98 0.80 8.42
N GLY A 110 1.77 1.48 9.55
CA GLY A 110 2.80 1.54 10.59
C GLY A 110 2.64 0.37 11.54
N MET A 111 3.68 -0.43 11.65
CA MET A 111 3.68 -1.60 12.53
C MET A 111 3.99 -1.18 13.99
N GLY A 112 3.55 -1.99 14.94
CA GLY A 112 3.73 -1.73 16.38
C GLY A 112 2.54 -1.08 17.09
N GLY A 113 1.60 -0.51 16.34
CA GLY A 113 0.31 -0.05 16.87
C GLY A 113 -0.75 -1.16 16.91
N GLY A 114 -1.98 -0.81 17.26
CA GLY A 114 -3.09 -1.79 17.29
C GLY A 114 -3.67 -2.04 15.90
N THR A 115 -4.27 -1.04 15.28
CA THR A 115 -5.02 -1.19 14.02
C THR A 115 -4.13 -1.62 12.86
N GLY A 116 -3.02 -0.91 12.61
CA GLY A 116 -2.11 -1.23 11.49
C GLY A 116 -1.55 -2.64 11.60
N THR A 117 -1.02 -2.99 12.77
CA THR A 117 -0.39 -4.27 13.04
C THR A 117 -1.37 -5.44 12.96
N GLY A 118 -2.58 -5.26 13.51
CA GLY A 118 -3.57 -6.34 13.56
C GLY A 118 -4.41 -6.47 12.30
N ALA A 119 -4.83 -5.37 11.69
CA ALA A 119 -5.74 -5.40 10.56
C ALA A 119 -5.05 -5.65 9.22
N ALA A 120 -3.80 -5.17 9.01
CA ALA A 120 -3.10 -5.34 7.74
C ALA A 120 -2.93 -6.82 7.34
N PRO A 121 -2.55 -7.76 8.22
CA PRO A 121 -2.49 -9.18 7.88
C PRO A 121 -3.85 -9.77 7.47
N VAL A 122 -4.95 -9.34 8.08
CA VAL A 122 -6.30 -9.79 7.74
C VAL A 122 -6.68 -9.30 6.34
N ILE A 123 -6.43 -8.04 6.04
CA ILE A 123 -6.67 -7.45 4.72
C ILE A 123 -5.84 -8.16 3.65
N ALA A 124 -4.56 -8.41 3.94
CA ALA A 124 -3.67 -9.15 3.04
C ALA A 124 -4.18 -10.57 2.77
N LYS A 125 -4.69 -11.25 3.79
CA LYS A 125 -5.29 -12.58 3.65
C LYS A 125 -6.52 -12.55 2.74
N ILE A 126 -7.39 -11.54 2.91
CA ILE A 126 -8.57 -11.36 2.04
C ILE A 126 -8.11 -11.15 0.59
N ALA A 127 -7.14 -10.28 0.35
CA ALA A 127 -6.60 -10.02 -0.99
C ALA A 127 -5.99 -11.28 -1.62
N ARG A 128 -5.23 -12.07 -0.86
CA ARG A 128 -4.67 -13.35 -1.30
C ARG A 128 -5.76 -14.35 -1.67
N ASP A 129 -6.81 -14.48 -0.86
CA ASP A 129 -7.94 -15.37 -1.11
C ASP A 129 -8.67 -14.96 -2.40
N MET A 130 -8.68 -13.66 -2.73
CA MET A 130 -9.18 -13.09 -3.99
C MET A 130 -8.18 -13.16 -5.15
N LYS A 131 -6.97 -13.71 -4.96
CA LYS A 131 -5.88 -13.84 -5.95
C LYS A 131 -5.36 -12.50 -6.48
N ILE A 132 -5.47 -11.44 -5.69
CA ILE A 132 -4.95 -10.10 -5.98
C ILE A 132 -3.45 -10.11 -5.68
N LEU A 133 -2.62 -9.61 -6.63
CA LEU A 133 -1.20 -9.40 -6.38
C LEU A 133 -1.05 -8.35 -5.28
N THR A 134 -0.39 -8.71 -4.17
CA THR A 134 -0.37 -7.86 -2.97
C THR A 134 1.05 -7.54 -2.55
N VAL A 135 1.35 -6.26 -2.48
CA VAL A 135 2.62 -5.71 -2.00
C VAL A 135 2.38 -4.90 -0.73
N ALA A 136 3.04 -5.27 0.36
CA ALA A 136 2.99 -4.48 1.59
C ALA A 136 4.20 -3.55 1.67
N VAL A 137 3.97 -2.30 2.04
CA VAL A 137 5.02 -1.32 2.34
C VAL A 137 4.74 -0.79 3.74
N VAL A 138 5.55 -1.22 4.71
CA VAL A 138 5.28 -0.96 6.12
C VAL A 138 6.48 -0.35 6.83
N THR A 139 6.20 0.54 7.78
CA THR A 139 7.21 1.17 8.62
C THR A 139 7.32 0.45 9.95
N LEU A 140 8.55 0.30 10.45
CA LEU A 140 8.83 -0.17 11.79
C LEU A 140 8.79 0.99 12.80
N PRO A 141 8.57 0.73 14.09
CA PRO A 141 8.70 1.74 15.14
C PRO A 141 10.11 2.30 15.20
N PHE A 142 10.23 3.53 15.70
CA PHE A 142 11.54 4.10 16.02
C PHE A 142 12.19 3.37 17.19
N THR A 143 13.51 3.37 17.25
CA THR A 143 14.29 2.74 18.33
C THR A 143 13.99 3.29 19.72
N PHE A 144 13.58 4.57 19.81
CA PHE A 144 13.20 5.22 21.08
C PHE A 144 11.74 4.92 21.49
N GLU A 145 10.93 4.31 20.64
CA GLU A 145 9.60 3.87 21.03
C GLU A 145 9.67 2.66 21.97
N ALA A 146 8.63 2.48 22.79
CA ALA A 146 8.63 1.41 23.77
C ALA A 146 8.89 0.02 23.14
N LYS A 147 9.71 -0.82 23.82
CA LYS A 147 10.05 -2.19 23.38
C LYS A 147 8.81 -2.98 22.96
N LYS A 148 7.71 -2.85 23.68
CA LYS A 148 6.43 -3.50 23.35
C LYS A 148 5.94 -3.18 21.95
N ARG A 149 6.17 -1.95 21.45
CA ARG A 149 5.80 -1.58 20.07
C ARG A 149 6.65 -2.31 19.04
N MET A 150 7.95 -2.45 19.30
CA MET A 150 8.84 -3.21 18.44
C MET A 150 8.47 -4.70 18.43
N ASP A 151 8.19 -5.29 19.60
CA ASP A 151 7.76 -6.69 19.70
C ASP A 151 6.44 -6.94 18.92
N ASN A 152 5.47 -6.04 19.05
CA ASN A 152 4.23 -6.06 18.27
C ASN A 152 4.50 -5.93 16.78
N ALA A 153 5.44 -5.04 16.38
CA ALA A 153 5.77 -4.84 14.97
C ALA A 153 6.37 -6.09 14.34
N VAL A 154 7.32 -6.72 15.01
CA VAL A 154 7.95 -7.96 14.54
C VAL A 154 6.92 -9.06 14.35
N ALA A 155 6.06 -9.30 15.34
CA ALA A 155 4.99 -10.29 15.24
C ALA A 155 4.01 -9.98 14.10
N GLY A 156 3.62 -8.71 13.95
CA GLY A 156 2.72 -8.29 12.89
C GLY A 156 3.31 -8.40 11.49
N VAL A 157 4.61 -8.12 11.33
CA VAL A 157 5.35 -8.31 10.08
C VAL A 157 5.39 -9.78 9.70
N GLU A 158 5.68 -10.68 10.65
CA GLU A 158 5.68 -12.11 10.41
C GLU A 158 4.32 -12.64 9.97
N ASP A 159 3.23 -12.14 10.56
CA ASP A 159 1.89 -12.51 10.15
C ASP A 159 1.51 -11.94 8.77
N LEU A 160 1.90 -10.70 8.49
CA LEU A 160 1.66 -10.04 7.20
C LEU A 160 2.41 -10.76 6.07
N ARG A 161 3.67 -11.16 6.31
CA ARG A 161 4.53 -11.88 5.36
C ARG A 161 3.90 -13.17 4.84
N LYS A 162 3.13 -13.86 5.67
CA LYS A 162 2.43 -15.12 5.28
C LYS A 162 1.33 -14.89 4.23
N SER A 163 0.89 -13.65 4.06
CA SER A 163 -0.31 -13.33 3.27
C SER A 163 -0.07 -12.40 2.09
N VAL A 164 1.11 -11.79 1.98
CA VAL A 164 1.49 -10.93 0.87
C VAL A 164 2.44 -11.63 -0.09
N ASP A 165 2.49 -11.17 -1.34
CA ASP A 165 3.44 -11.66 -2.34
C ASP A 165 4.83 -11.07 -2.13
N SER A 166 4.89 -9.78 -1.77
CA SER A 166 6.13 -9.07 -1.44
C SER A 166 5.91 -8.09 -0.29
N ILE A 167 6.92 -7.92 0.54
CA ILE A 167 6.91 -6.96 1.66
C ILE A 167 8.17 -6.11 1.63
N VAL A 168 7.99 -4.80 1.68
CA VAL A 168 9.04 -3.81 1.84
C VAL A 168 8.98 -3.27 3.26
N LEU A 169 10.06 -3.43 4.00
CA LEU A 169 10.20 -2.91 5.37
C LEU A 169 11.00 -1.61 5.33
N ILE A 170 10.45 -0.57 5.92
CA ILE A 170 11.12 0.73 6.06
C ILE A 170 11.51 0.88 7.52
N PRO A 171 12.82 0.81 7.85
CA PRO A 171 13.29 1.08 9.19
C PRO A 171 13.19 2.59 9.50
N ASN A 172 12.84 2.93 10.73
CA ASN A 172 12.80 4.30 11.19
C ASN A 172 14.06 4.64 12.02
N ASP A 173 15.25 4.49 11.41
CA ASP A 173 16.54 4.65 12.09
C ASP A 173 17.12 6.09 12.00
N THR A 174 16.44 6.98 11.29
CA THR A 174 16.86 8.37 11.10
C THR A 174 16.23 9.32 12.13
N SER A 175 16.74 10.56 12.21
CA SER A 175 16.19 11.59 13.12
C SER A 175 14.70 11.85 12.88
N PHE A 176 13.93 12.05 13.96
CA PHE A 176 12.46 12.05 13.97
C PHE A 176 11.77 12.90 12.88
N PRO A 177 12.19 14.13 12.54
CA PRO A 177 11.51 14.92 11.52
C PRO A 177 11.72 14.38 10.09
N ASP A 178 12.83 13.71 9.85
CA ASP A 178 13.22 13.25 8.52
C ASP A 178 12.81 11.80 8.26
N ALA A 179 12.75 10.96 9.29
CA ALA A 179 12.37 9.55 9.16
C ALA A 179 10.94 9.38 8.60
N LEU A 180 9.98 10.18 9.06
CA LEU A 180 8.62 10.14 8.52
C LEU A 180 8.59 10.58 7.04
N LYS A 181 9.38 11.60 6.67
CA LYS A 181 9.49 12.05 5.28
C LYS A 181 10.17 11.01 4.40
N VAL A 182 11.21 10.35 4.91
CA VAL A 182 11.90 9.27 4.18
C VAL A 182 10.96 8.09 3.96
N ALA A 183 10.25 7.66 5.00
CA ALA A 183 9.26 6.58 4.88
C ALA A 183 8.16 6.91 3.85
N ASP A 184 7.67 8.15 3.84
CA ASP A 184 6.69 8.61 2.87
C ASP A 184 7.24 8.68 1.47
N GLU A 185 8.49 9.15 1.32
CA GLU A 185 9.14 9.26 0.02
C GLU A 185 9.41 7.87 -0.57
N VAL A 186 9.90 6.92 0.22
CA VAL A 186 10.09 5.53 -0.22
C VAL A 186 8.76 4.90 -0.61
N LEU A 187 7.70 5.10 0.20
CA LEU A 187 6.37 4.62 -0.13
C LEU A 187 5.85 5.26 -1.43
N ARG A 188 5.97 6.59 -1.55
CA ARG A 188 5.55 7.34 -2.74
C ARG A 188 6.31 6.88 -3.99
N GLN A 189 7.62 6.75 -3.91
CA GLN A 189 8.44 6.33 -5.04
C GLN A 189 8.20 4.87 -5.40
N GLY A 190 7.98 4.00 -4.41
CA GLY A 190 7.66 2.60 -4.63
C GLY A 190 6.35 2.41 -5.37
N ILE A 191 5.30 3.05 -4.88
CA ILE A 191 3.98 2.99 -5.54
C ILE A 191 4.05 3.65 -6.90
N ARG A 192 4.67 4.84 -6.99
CA ARG A 192 4.82 5.57 -8.24
C ARG A 192 5.62 4.79 -9.28
N GLY A 193 6.77 4.24 -8.88
CA GLY A 193 7.63 3.47 -9.79
C GLY A 193 6.91 2.26 -10.39
N ILE A 194 6.21 1.48 -9.56
CA ILE A 194 5.45 0.33 -10.04
C ILE A 194 4.21 0.76 -10.83
N ALA A 195 3.48 1.79 -10.36
CA ALA A 195 2.30 2.29 -11.06
C ALA A 195 2.64 2.91 -12.42
N GLU A 196 3.73 3.68 -12.51
CA GLU A 196 4.19 4.28 -13.77
C GLU A 196 4.67 3.23 -14.77
N LEU A 197 5.32 2.15 -14.32
CA LEU A 197 5.71 1.04 -15.20
C LEU A 197 4.49 0.33 -15.81
N ILE A 198 3.36 0.30 -15.11
CA ILE A 198 2.14 -0.36 -15.56
C ILE A 198 1.30 0.57 -16.45
N VAL A 199 1.20 1.86 -16.08
CA VAL A 199 0.25 2.81 -16.71
C VAL A 199 0.87 3.55 -17.88
N ASN A 200 2.16 3.86 -17.82
CA ASN A 200 2.86 4.62 -18.85
C ASN A 200 3.70 3.69 -19.72
N PRO A 201 3.37 3.47 -20.99
CA PRO A 201 4.26 2.80 -21.92
C PRO A 201 5.53 3.66 -22.06
N SER A 202 6.62 3.23 -21.43
CA SER A 202 7.92 3.87 -21.50
C SER A 202 8.85 3.09 -22.45
N LEU A 203 10.14 3.48 -22.51
CA LEU A 203 11.17 2.83 -23.33
C LEU A 203 11.30 1.31 -23.13
N ILE A 204 10.78 0.78 -22.03
CA ILE A 204 10.69 -0.65 -21.75
C ILE A 204 9.21 -0.98 -21.56
N ASN A 205 8.64 -1.73 -22.48
CA ASN A 205 7.25 -2.19 -22.44
C ASN A 205 7.18 -3.39 -21.47
N LEU A 206 7.04 -3.12 -20.17
CA LEU A 206 6.76 -4.14 -19.17
C LEU A 206 5.25 -4.28 -19.07
N ASP A 207 4.74 -5.46 -19.35
CA ASP A 207 3.34 -5.75 -19.11
C ASP A 207 3.09 -6.13 -17.63
N PHE A 208 1.83 -6.08 -17.22
CA PHE A 208 1.47 -6.44 -15.84
C PHE A 208 1.83 -7.90 -15.49
N ALA A 209 1.89 -8.79 -16.48
CA ALA A 209 2.25 -10.19 -16.29
C ALA A 209 3.71 -10.33 -15.87
N ASP A 210 4.62 -9.53 -16.42
CA ASP A 210 6.04 -9.51 -16.05
C ASP A 210 6.23 -9.04 -14.61
N ILE A 211 5.52 -7.96 -14.23
CA ILE A 211 5.54 -7.43 -12.87
C ILE A 211 4.97 -8.46 -11.88
N ARG A 212 3.86 -9.11 -12.25
CA ARG A 212 3.27 -10.17 -11.45
C ARG A 212 4.23 -11.33 -11.24
N THR A 213 4.93 -11.77 -12.28
CA THR A 213 5.91 -12.86 -12.20
C THR A 213 7.10 -12.50 -11.33
N THR A 214 7.53 -11.25 -11.39
CA THR A 214 8.65 -10.73 -10.59
C THR A 214 8.31 -10.60 -9.11
N LEU A 215 7.11 -10.14 -8.78
CA LEU A 215 6.71 -9.83 -7.38
C LEU A 215 6.04 -11.02 -6.68
N LYS A 216 5.42 -11.93 -7.42
CA LYS A 216 4.61 -13.01 -6.84
C LYS A 216 5.45 -13.97 -6.00
N GLY A 217 5.09 -14.09 -4.71
CA GLY A 217 5.68 -15.07 -3.79
C GLY A 217 7.17 -14.84 -3.47
N ARG A 218 7.70 -13.64 -3.65
CA ARG A 218 9.12 -13.33 -3.38
C ARG A 218 9.43 -13.04 -1.91
N GLY A 219 8.41 -12.77 -1.11
CA GLY A 219 8.59 -12.48 0.32
C GLY A 219 9.21 -11.11 0.57
N LEU A 220 10.34 -11.07 1.31
CA LEU A 220 11.01 -9.80 1.60
C LEU A 220 11.61 -9.20 0.32
N ALA A 221 11.17 -8.01 -0.02
CA ALA A 221 11.70 -7.22 -1.12
C ALA A 221 12.53 -6.05 -0.58
N HIS A 222 13.61 -5.73 -1.26
CA HIS A 222 14.42 -4.54 -1.01
C HIS A 222 14.12 -3.51 -2.09
N MET A 223 13.92 -2.27 -1.69
CA MET A 223 13.77 -1.15 -2.61
C MET A 223 14.83 -0.12 -2.31
N GLY A 224 15.66 0.15 -3.29
CA GLY A 224 16.64 1.20 -3.22
C GLY A 224 16.46 2.23 -4.32
N ILE A 225 16.91 3.46 -4.07
CA ILE A 225 16.84 4.58 -4.99
C ILE A 225 18.23 5.08 -5.24
N GLY A 226 18.61 5.15 -6.51
CA GLY A 226 19.91 5.67 -6.93
C GLY A 226 19.76 6.84 -7.91
N VAL A 227 20.45 7.92 -7.62
CA VAL A 227 20.56 9.09 -8.50
C VAL A 227 22.02 9.36 -8.79
N ALA A 228 22.38 9.49 -10.06
CA ALA A 228 23.73 9.81 -10.47
C ALA A 228 23.76 10.76 -11.68
N LYS A 229 24.88 11.51 -11.83
CA LYS A 229 25.13 12.43 -12.93
C LYS A 229 26.49 12.10 -13.57
N GLY A 230 26.68 12.46 -14.84
CA GLY A 230 27.94 12.26 -15.57
C GLY A 230 27.88 11.09 -16.56
N GLU A 231 29.04 10.73 -17.12
CA GLU A 231 29.11 9.69 -18.15
C GLU A 231 28.72 8.30 -17.68
N LYS A 232 29.07 7.94 -16.44
CA LYS A 232 28.74 6.65 -15.84
C LYS A 232 27.44 6.66 -15.04
N ARG A 233 26.57 7.67 -15.26
CA ARG A 233 25.36 7.91 -14.47
C ARG A 233 24.45 6.68 -14.29
N ILE A 234 24.35 5.81 -15.29
CA ILE A 234 23.49 4.62 -15.24
C ILE A 234 24.06 3.60 -14.26
N SER A 235 25.33 3.22 -14.41
CA SER A 235 25.98 2.23 -13.54
C SER A 235 26.09 2.74 -12.09
N ASP A 236 26.36 4.03 -11.91
CA ASP A 236 26.48 4.63 -10.59
C ASP A 236 25.12 4.76 -9.90
N ALA A 237 24.06 5.10 -10.64
CA ALA A 237 22.69 5.11 -10.09
C ALA A 237 22.22 3.71 -9.68
N VAL A 238 22.48 2.68 -10.51
CA VAL A 238 22.14 1.29 -10.16
C VAL A 238 22.92 0.85 -8.92
N ARG A 239 24.23 1.13 -8.86
CA ARG A 239 25.04 0.79 -7.68
C ARG A 239 24.50 1.47 -6.43
N CYS A 240 24.17 2.77 -6.51
CA CYS A 240 23.60 3.52 -5.41
C CYS A 240 22.27 2.92 -4.94
N ALA A 241 21.37 2.54 -5.88
CA ALA A 241 20.09 1.93 -5.56
C ALA A 241 20.23 0.54 -4.90
N VAL A 242 21.23 -0.25 -5.30
CA VAL A 242 21.45 -1.60 -4.73
C VAL A 242 22.09 -1.53 -3.33
N CYS A 243 22.82 -0.47 -3.04
CA CYS A 243 23.56 -0.30 -1.78
C CYS A 243 22.83 0.59 -0.76
N SER A 244 21.65 1.14 -1.11
CA SER A 244 20.89 2.06 -0.22
C SER A 244 19.93 1.36 0.76
#